data_a59493bce48a8e4d6557b29cb29da3b1
#
_entry.id   a59493bce48a8e4d6557b29cb29da3b1
#
_cell.length_a   1.000
_cell.length_b   1.000
_cell.length_c   1.000
_cell.angle_alpha   90.00
_cell.angle_beta   90.00
_cell.angle_gamma   90.00
#
_symmetry.space_group_name_H-M   'P 1'
#
loop_
_entity.id
_entity.type
_entity.pdbx_description
1 polymer ?
#
loop_
_entity_poly.entity_id
_entity_poly.type
_entity_poly.pdbx_seq_one_letter_code
_entity_poly.pdbx_strand_id
1 'polypeptide(L)'
;FILLTAIFFRSCSKDDDIEYITQTVTETVIQKEIETVTVEVPGPTVTVYVEVPYSYEYARAGKSTVSFSGQTARLNMADELYAALNTNTFTKAQMLEMFNDGTGFADASLNTSGKKMGNKTAASPIASATVKPQFDAMITDFADNVIPNWATDAANGQAGVLTDATRTIHVNAKGHEIDQTFIKGIIGAMTLDQIINNYITPYQLDSGTRTADNTNKVKADGKDYTVMEHKWDEGFGYLYGQEADVTRL
;
A
#
# COMPACT_ATOMS: atom_id res chain seq x y z
N PHE A 1 -3.36 -32.62 3.94
CA PHE A 1 -4.74 -32.94 3.50
C PHE A 1 -5.64 -31.82 3.97
N ILE A 2 -6.15 -31.02 3.05
CA ILE A 2 -7.20 -30.05 3.37
C ILE A 2 -8.49 -30.58 2.75
N LEU A 3 -9.47 -30.83 3.60
CA LEU A 3 -10.83 -31.17 3.17
C LEU A 3 -11.60 -29.85 3.07
N LEU A 4 -11.92 -29.44 1.86
CA LEU A 4 -12.76 -28.26 1.64
C LEU A 4 -14.18 -28.71 1.38
N THR A 5 -15.10 -28.36 2.27
CA THR A 5 -16.54 -28.60 2.06
C THR A 5 -17.18 -27.26 1.69
N ALA A 6 -17.62 -27.12 0.46
CA ALA A 6 -18.37 -25.95 0.02
C ALA A 6 -19.86 -26.16 0.31
N ILE A 7 -20.48 -25.26 1.07
CA ILE A 7 -21.91 -25.26 1.35
C ILE A 7 -22.55 -24.13 0.53
N PHE A 8 -23.49 -24.47 -0.31
CA PHE A 8 -24.20 -23.52 -1.14
C PHE A 8 -25.54 -23.13 -0.50
N PHE A 9 -25.83 -21.85 -0.48
CA PHE A 9 -27.16 -21.34 -0.15
C PHE A 9 -27.85 -20.84 -1.42
N ARG A 10 -28.99 -21.37 -1.71
CA ARG A 10 -29.86 -20.88 -2.78
C ARG A 10 -30.86 -19.88 -2.19
N SER A 11 -30.98 -18.72 -2.82
CA SER A 11 -32.07 -17.79 -2.53
C SER A 11 -33.41 -18.42 -2.94
N CYS A 12 -34.33 -18.45 -2.01
CA CYS A 12 -35.65 -19.07 -2.21
C CYS A 12 -36.42 -18.44 -3.35
N SER A 13 -36.62 -19.19 -4.40
CA SER A 13 -37.91 -19.23 -5.08
C SER A 13 -38.52 -20.61 -4.81
N LYS A 14 -39.84 -20.64 -4.61
CA LYS A 14 -40.59 -21.80 -4.16
C LYS A 14 -40.34 -23.04 -5.03
N ASP A 15 -40.20 -24.18 -4.36
CA ASP A 15 -40.35 -25.53 -4.88
C ASP A 15 -39.25 -26.09 -5.80
N ASP A 16 -37.98 -25.98 -5.41
CA ASP A 16 -36.95 -26.81 -6.02
C ASP A 16 -36.09 -27.49 -4.95
N ASP A 17 -35.87 -28.78 -5.12
CA ASP A 17 -35.06 -29.63 -4.26
C ASP A 17 -33.61 -29.08 -4.23
N ILE A 18 -33.04 -28.96 -3.02
CA ILE A 18 -31.67 -28.57 -2.82
C ILE A 18 -30.78 -29.77 -3.16
N GLU A 19 -30.12 -29.71 -4.29
CA GLU A 19 -29.09 -30.68 -4.65
C GLU A 19 -27.72 -30.24 -4.08
N TYR A 20 -27.19 -31.04 -3.16
CA TYR A 20 -25.88 -30.84 -2.62
C TYR A 20 -24.85 -31.58 -3.47
N ILE A 21 -24.00 -30.83 -4.15
CA ILE A 21 -22.87 -31.45 -4.86
C ILE A 21 -21.64 -31.32 -3.93
N THR A 22 -21.24 -32.45 -3.38
CA THR A 22 -19.97 -32.54 -2.60
C THR A 22 -18.89 -33.08 -3.51
N GLN A 23 -17.97 -32.24 -3.91
CA GLN A 23 -16.78 -32.68 -4.62
C GLN A 23 -15.60 -32.69 -3.66
N THR A 24 -15.07 -33.87 -3.37
CA THR A 24 -13.85 -34.02 -2.57
C THR A 24 -12.66 -34.00 -3.52
N VAL A 25 -11.90 -32.93 -3.47
CA VAL A 25 -10.61 -32.85 -4.18
C VAL A 25 -9.52 -33.18 -3.18
N THR A 26 -8.88 -34.32 -3.36
CA THR A 26 -7.72 -34.73 -2.57
C THR A 26 -6.47 -34.45 -3.40
N GLU A 27 -5.89 -33.28 -3.21
CA GLU A 27 -4.58 -32.97 -3.75
C GLU A 27 -3.58 -32.76 -2.63
N THR A 28 -2.45 -33.46 -2.74
CA THR A 28 -1.30 -33.26 -1.86
C THR A 28 -0.49 -32.09 -2.42
N VAL A 29 -0.91 -30.87 -2.08
CA VAL A 29 -0.19 -29.66 -2.44
C VAL A 29 0.21 -28.93 -1.17
N ILE A 30 1.51 -28.75 -1.06
CA ILE A 30 2.11 -27.94 -0.03
C ILE A 30 1.69 -26.49 -0.30
N GLN A 31 0.84 -25.93 0.57
CA GLN A 31 0.49 -24.49 0.66
C GLN A 31 -0.18 -23.87 -0.58
N LYS A 32 -1.41 -24.26 -0.87
CA LYS A 32 -2.32 -23.46 -1.68
C LYS A 32 -3.57 -23.12 -0.86
N GLU A 33 -3.84 -21.83 -0.75
CA GLU A 33 -5.10 -21.35 -0.18
C GLU A 33 -6.14 -21.31 -1.29
N ILE A 34 -7.31 -21.92 -1.08
CA ILE A 34 -8.40 -21.95 -2.07
C ILE A 34 -9.50 -21.04 -1.54
N GLU A 35 -9.74 -19.95 -2.23
CA GLU A 35 -10.89 -19.10 -1.97
C GLU A 35 -12.06 -19.48 -2.88
N THR A 36 -13.24 -19.65 -2.32
CA THR A 36 -14.45 -19.98 -3.08
C THR A 36 -15.24 -18.72 -3.38
N VAL A 37 -15.30 -18.34 -4.64
CA VAL A 37 -16.13 -17.23 -5.11
C VAL A 37 -17.42 -17.79 -5.70
N THR A 38 -18.56 -17.42 -5.11
CA THR A 38 -19.88 -17.77 -5.64
C THR A 38 -20.36 -16.67 -6.58
N VAL A 39 -20.52 -16.99 -7.85
CA VAL A 39 -21.09 -16.08 -8.83
C VAL A 39 -22.55 -16.49 -9.08
N GLU A 40 -23.49 -15.61 -8.70
CA GLU A 40 -24.91 -15.79 -9.06
C GLU A 40 -25.12 -15.40 -10.52
N VAL A 41 -25.51 -16.37 -11.35
CA VAL A 41 -25.95 -16.15 -12.74
C VAL A 41 -27.44 -16.49 -12.82
N PRO A 42 -28.25 -15.78 -13.63
CA PRO A 42 -29.63 -16.19 -13.90
C PRO A 42 -29.63 -17.58 -14.54
N GLY A 43 -29.98 -18.59 -13.76
CA GLY A 43 -29.91 -20.00 -14.15
C GLY A 43 -29.36 -20.86 -13.01
N PRO A 44 -28.94 -22.09 -13.26
CA PRO A 44 -28.33 -22.92 -12.22
C PRO A 44 -27.05 -22.24 -11.70
N THR A 45 -26.90 -22.20 -10.37
CA THR A 45 -25.73 -21.64 -9.71
C THR A 45 -24.47 -22.40 -10.14
N VAL A 46 -23.51 -21.68 -10.72
CA VAL A 46 -22.20 -22.24 -11.07
C VAL A 46 -21.22 -21.80 -10.03
N THR A 47 -20.62 -22.77 -9.34
CA THR A 47 -19.50 -22.48 -8.43
C THR A 47 -18.21 -22.50 -9.20
N VAL A 48 -17.54 -21.39 -9.18
CA VAL A 48 -16.19 -21.27 -9.73
C VAL A 48 -15.20 -21.32 -8.57
N TYR A 49 -14.37 -22.35 -8.56
CA TYR A 49 -13.23 -22.39 -7.64
C TYR A 49 -12.15 -21.50 -8.21
N VAL A 50 -11.82 -20.45 -7.49
CA VAL A 50 -10.69 -19.59 -7.83
C VAL A 50 -9.53 -20.05 -6.97
N GLU A 51 -8.50 -20.58 -7.61
CA GLU A 51 -7.24 -20.85 -6.93
C GLU A 51 -6.59 -19.51 -6.60
N VAL A 52 -6.44 -19.18 -5.32
CA VAL A 52 -5.67 -18.01 -4.90
C VAL A 52 -4.20 -18.32 -5.15
N PRO A 53 -3.51 -17.56 -6.02
CA PRO A 53 -2.11 -17.83 -6.27
C PRO A 53 -1.29 -17.60 -4.99
N TYR A 54 -0.36 -18.51 -4.74
CA TYR A 54 0.57 -18.43 -3.61
C TYR A 54 1.53 -17.24 -3.71
N SER A 55 1.71 -16.71 -4.90
CA SER A 55 2.58 -15.56 -5.17
C SER A 55 1.85 -14.50 -6.00
N TYR A 56 2.25 -13.26 -5.85
CA TYR A 56 1.77 -12.15 -6.69
C TYR A 56 2.60 -12.06 -7.98
N GLU A 57 2.55 -13.11 -8.77
CA GLU A 57 3.27 -13.23 -10.04
C GLU A 57 2.29 -13.59 -11.15
N TYR A 58 2.10 -12.66 -12.05
CA TYR A 58 1.21 -12.82 -13.20
C TYR A 58 1.98 -12.58 -14.49
N ALA A 59 1.73 -13.41 -15.49
CA ALA A 59 2.43 -13.33 -16.77
C ALA A 59 1.46 -13.48 -17.96
N ARG A 60 1.77 -12.81 -19.05
CA ARG A 60 1.08 -12.91 -20.33
C ARG A 60 2.12 -13.06 -21.44
N ALA A 61 2.02 -14.15 -22.22
CA ALA A 61 2.99 -14.48 -23.27
C ALA A 61 4.46 -14.46 -22.78
N GLY A 62 4.70 -15.00 -21.57
CA GLY A 62 6.04 -15.09 -20.96
C GLY A 62 6.59 -13.78 -20.39
N LYS A 63 5.79 -12.70 -20.36
CA LYS A 63 6.18 -11.43 -19.76
C LYS A 63 5.32 -11.12 -18.55
N SER A 64 5.96 -10.62 -17.50
CA SER A 64 5.22 -10.18 -16.29
C SER A 64 4.23 -9.08 -16.65
N THR A 65 3.01 -9.20 -16.10
CA THR A 65 1.99 -8.14 -16.15
C THR A 65 1.99 -7.30 -14.89
N VAL A 66 2.79 -7.64 -13.88
CA VAL A 66 2.86 -6.95 -12.58
C VAL A 66 3.77 -5.72 -12.68
N SER A 67 3.31 -4.59 -12.17
CA SER A 67 4.05 -3.32 -12.22
C SER A 67 3.67 -2.38 -11.06
N PHE A 68 4.48 -2.35 -10.00
CA PHE A 68 4.30 -1.46 -8.84
C PHE A 68 5.59 -0.77 -8.35
N SER A 69 6.61 -0.71 -9.17
CA SER A 69 7.91 -0.12 -8.79
C SER A 69 7.83 1.32 -8.27
N GLY A 70 6.83 2.09 -8.71
CA GLY A 70 6.62 3.44 -8.22
C GLY A 70 6.11 3.51 -6.78
N GLN A 71 5.38 2.50 -6.33
CA GLN A 71 4.92 2.35 -4.96
C GLN A 71 6.09 1.94 -4.07
N THR A 72 6.85 0.91 -4.49
CA THR A 72 8.10 0.49 -3.81
C THR A 72 9.05 1.66 -3.61
N ALA A 73 9.28 2.48 -4.66
CA ALA A 73 10.15 3.64 -4.54
C ALA A 73 9.65 4.62 -3.45
N ARG A 74 8.34 4.90 -3.36
CA ARG A 74 7.82 5.81 -2.33
C ARG A 74 7.89 5.23 -0.92
N LEU A 75 7.72 3.92 -0.77
CA LEU A 75 7.89 3.25 0.52
C LEU A 75 9.35 3.34 0.98
N ASN A 76 10.31 3.07 0.10
CA ASN A 76 11.73 3.23 0.39
C ASN A 76 12.12 4.69 0.70
N MET A 77 11.54 5.66 -0.01
CA MET A 77 11.67 7.08 0.31
C MET A 77 11.17 7.39 1.72
N ALA A 78 10.05 6.80 2.14
CA ALA A 78 9.49 6.99 3.47
C ALA A 78 10.42 6.44 4.56
N ASP A 79 11.05 5.28 4.32
CA ASP A 79 12.03 4.69 5.24
C ASP A 79 13.28 5.57 5.39
N GLU A 80 13.84 6.09 4.30
CA GLU A 80 15.00 6.98 4.39
C GLU A 80 14.66 8.31 5.07
N LEU A 81 13.50 8.89 4.79
CA LEU A 81 13.07 10.11 5.49
C LEU A 81 12.76 9.84 6.97
N TYR A 82 12.16 8.69 7.29
CA TYR A 82 12.02 8.25 8.69
C TYR A 82 13.37 8.15 9.39
N ALA A 83 14.38 7.56 8.74
CA ALA A 83 15.74 7.52 9.27
C ALA A 83 16.34 8.92 9.44
N ALA A 84 16.09 9.86 8.53
CA ALA A 84 16.53 11.25 8.65
C ALA A 84 15.87 11.98 9.83
N LEU A 85 14.60 11.67 10.14
CA LEU A 85 13.88 12.20 11.30
C LEU A 85 14.29 11.54 12.64
N ASN A 86 15.22 10.60 12.62
CA ASN A 86 15.84 9.96 13.79
C ASN A 86 17.27 10.42 14.06
N THR A 87 17.73 11.46 13.37
CA THR A 87 19.08 12.03 13.56
C THR A 87 19.03 13.56 13.58
N ASN A 88 20.07 14.19 14.07
CA ASN A 88 20.23 15.65 14.05
C ASN A 88 21.17 16.14 12.93
N THR A 89 21.44 15.30 11.93
CA THR A 89 22.43 15.58 10.87
C THR A 89 21.84 16.18 9.61
N PHE A 90 20.53 16.05 9.41
CA PHE A 90 19.83 16.60 8.25
C PHE A 90 19.31 18.00 8.51
N THR A 91 19.40 18.86 7.51
CA THR A 91 18.78 20.19 7.54
C THR A 91 17.29 20.10 7.15
N LYS A 92 16.53 21.11 7.55
CA LYS A 92 15.13 21.28 7.11
C LYS A 92 14.99 21.20 5.58
N ALA A 93 15.88 21.90 4.86
CA ALA A 93 15.83 21.94 3.40
C ALA A 93 16.01 20.54 2.79
N GLN A 94 16.96 19.74 3.29
CA GLN A 94 17.17 18.37 2.81
C GLN A 94 15.96 17.47 3.06
N MET A 95 15.38 17.49 4.26
CA MET A 95 14.22 16.67 4.58
C MET A 95 12.96 17.08 3.78
N LEU A 96 12.76 18.39 3.57
CA LEU A 96 11.67 18.89 2.71
C LEU A 96 11.90 18.53 1.25
N GLU A 97 13.13 18.54 0.75
CA GLU A 97 13.50 18.09 -0.58
C GLU A 97 13.19 16.60 -0.77
N MET A 98 13.59 15.75 0.19
CA MET A 98 13.24 14.32 0.18
C MET A 98 11.73 14.11 0.08
N PHE A 99 10.95 14.83 0.87
CA PHE A 99 9.50 14.68 0.90
C PHE A 99 8.80 15.25 -0.34
N ASN A 100 9.17 16.47 -0.75
CA ASN A 100 8.44 17.23 -1.76
C ASN A 100 8.97 17.04 -3.18
N ASP A 101 10.28 16.83 -3.34
CA ASP A 101 10.93 16.79 -4.64
C ASP A 101 11.32 15.37 -5.05
N GLY A 102 11.43 14.47 -4.09
CA GLY A 102 11.78 13.06 -4.33
C GLY A 102 13.27 12.89 -4.67
N THR A 103 14.12 13.77 -4.13
CA THR A 103 15.57 13.78 -4.28
C THR A 103 16.24 13.95 -2.92
N GLY A 104 17.57 13.81 -2.86
CA GLY A 104 18.32 13.90 -1.61
C GLY A 104 18.41 12.60 -0.82
N PHE A 105 18.02 11.47 -1.40
CA PHE A 105 18.12 10.14 -0.80
C PHE A 105 19.51 9.53 -0.98
N ALA A 106 19.90 8.67 -0.04
CA ALA A 106 21.15 7.92 -0.12
C ALA A 106 21.11 6.88 -1.26
N ASP A 107 19.97 6.23 -1.47
CA ASP A 107 19.74 5.39 -2.64
C ASP A 107 19.56 6.25 -3.91
N ALA A 108 20.58 6.23 -4.78
CA ALA A 108 20.57 6.99 -6.03
C ALA A 108 19.39 6.63 -6.96
N SER A 109 18.86 5.41 -6.87
CA SER A 109 17.73 4.97 -7.68
C SER A 109 16.43 5.70 -7.32
N LEU A 110 16.26 6.10 -6.06
CA LEU A 110 15.12 6.88 -5.60
C LEU A 110 15.16 8.28 -6.21
N ASN A 111 16.33 8.91 -6.25
CA ASN A 111 16.52 10.25 -6.80
C ASN A 111 16.19 10.36 -8.29
N THR A 112 16.31 9.24 -9.02
CA THR A 112 16.03 9.18 -10.47
C THR A 112 14.69 8.55 -10.80
N SER A 113 13.94 8.09 -9.79
CA SER A 113 12.64 7.41 -9.97
C SER A 113 11.54 8.31 -10.53
N GLY A 114 11.67 9.62 -10.39
CA GLY A 114 10.64 10.60 -10.72
C GLY A 114 9.43 10.54 -9.77
N LYS A 115 9.55 9.85 -8.63
CA LYS A 115 8.49 9.72 -7.64
C LYS A 115 8.66 10.74 -6.53
N LYS A 116 7.55 11.09 -5.86
CA LYS A 116 7.50 12.03 -4.74
C LYS A 116 6.49 11.53 -3.71
N MET A 117 6.78 11.65 -2.43
CA MET A 117 5.83 11.34 -1.36
C MET A 117 4.76 12.43 -1.24
N GLY A 118 5.18 13.69 -1.25
CA GLY A 118 4.31 14.84 -1.02
C GLY A 118 3.13 14.99 -2.00
N ASN A 119 3.18 14.35 -3.16
CA ASN A 119 2.06 14.34 -4.11
C ASN A 119 1.11 13.13 -3.96
N LYS A 120 1.28 12.33 -2.91
CA LYS A 120 0.49 11.13 -2.63
C LYS A 120 -0.04 11.08 -1.18
N THR A 121 -0.11 12.21 -0.52
CA THR A 121 -0.58 12.32 0.87
C THR A 121 -2.10 12.24 1.03
N ALA A 122 -2.85 12.22 -0.05
CA ALA A 122 -4.26 11.84 -0.09
C ALA A 122 -4.68 11.46 -1.51
N ALA A 123 -5.73 10.63 -1.63
CA ALA A 123 -6.32 10.23 -2.89
C ALA A 123 -6.97 11.40 -3.64
N SER A 124 -7.62 12.31 -2.89
CA SER A 124 -8.25 13.50 -3.48
C SER A 124 -7.35 14.73 -3.39
N PRO A 125 -7.34 15.61 -4.42
CA PRO A 125 -6.61 16.87 -4.38
C PRO A 125 -7.06 17.78 -3.23
N ILE A 126 -8.35 17.78 -2.87
CA ILE A 126 -8.90 18.60 -1.78
C ILE A 126 -8.34 18.13 -0.44
N ALA A 127 -8.35 16.83 -0.17
CA ALA A 127 -7.77 16.27 1.05
C ALA A 127 -6.25 16.48 1.08
N SER A 128 -5.56 16.29 -0.04
CA SER A 128 -4.11 16.52 -0.16
C SER A 128 -3.71 17.95 0.16
N ALA A 129 -4.51 18.95 -0.24
CA ALA A 129 -4.28 20.36 0.10
C ALA A 129 -4.28 20.64 1.61
N THR A 130 -4.96 19.80 2.39
CA THR A 130 -4.99 19.88 3.87
C THR A 130 -3.95 18.98 4.52
N VAL A 131 -3.79 17.76 4.03
CA VAL A 131 -2.93 16.73 4.66
C VAL A 131 -1.46 16.99 4.40
N LYS A 132 -1.07 17.32 3.15
CA LYS A 132 0.34 17.58 2.80
C LYS A 132 1.00 18.65 3.68
N PRO A 133 0.38 19.83 3.91
CA PRO A 133 0.97 20.84 4.80
C PRO A 133 1.19 20.37 6.24
N GLN A 134 0.45 19.37 6.72
CA GLN A 134 0.67 18.80 8.06
C GLN A 134 1.99 18.03 8.11
N PHE A 135 2.34 17.27 7.05
CA PHE A 135 3.64 16.61 6.94
C PHE A 135 4.79 17.61 6.79
N ASP A 136 4.63 18.66 5.98
CA ASP A 136 5.60 19.73 5.87
C ASP A 136 5.84 20.41 7.25
N ALA A 137 4.76 20.60 8.03
CA ALA A 137 4.83 21.16 9.36
C ALA A 137 5.53 20.24 10.37
N MET A 138 5.34 18.91 10.29
CA MET A 138 6.07 17.94 11.12
C MET A 138 7.58 18.00 10.86
N ILE A 139 7.98 17.99 9.57
CA ILE A 139 9.38 18.11 9.17
C ILE A 139 9.98 19.45 9.67
N THR A 140 9.23 20.52 9.52
CA THR A 140 9.64 21.87 9.96
C THR A 140 9.78 21.92 11.48
N ASP A 141 8.82 21.38 12.23
CA ASP A 141 8.87 21.33 13.70
C ASP A 141 10.05 20.51 14.20
N PHE A 142 10.32 19.37 13.56
CA PHE A 142 11.49 18.56 13.88
C PHE A 142 12.80 19.35 13.69
N ALA A 143 12.95 19.98 12.53
CA ALA A 143 14.18 20.72 12.20
C ALA A 143 14.37 21.97 13.05
N ASP A 144 13.31 22.73 13.32
CA ASP A 144 13.38 24.02 13.98
C ASP A 144 13.33 23.92 15.52
N ASN A 145 12.74 22.84 16.06
CA ASN A 145 12.51 22.73 17.50
C ASN A 145 13.18 21.48 18.12
N VAL A 146 13.17 20.32 17.46
CA VAL A 146 13.74 19.09 18.03
C VAL A 146 15.26 19.06 17.83
N ILE A 147 15.75 19.29 16.62
CA ILE A 147 17.20 19.27 16.32
C ILE A 147 17.99 20.25 17.21
N PRO A 148 17.59 21.52 17.40
CA PRO A 148 18.34 22.44 18.26
C PRO A 148 18.39 22.02 19.73
N ASN A 149 17.43 21.20 20.18
CA ASN A 149 17.32 20.71 21.55
C ASN A 149 17.73 19.24 21.70
N TRP A 150 18.50 18.71 20.76
CA TRP A 150 18.82 17.28 20.67
C TRP A 150 19.46 16.70 21.93
N ALA A 151 20.28 17.48 22.63
CA ALA A 151 20.96 17.08 23.86
C ALA A 151 20.35 17.72 25.13
N THR A 152 19.21 18.40 25.00
CA THR A 152 18.51 19.05 26.11
C THR A 152 17.43 18.12 26.63
N ASP A 153 17.31 17.95 27.94
CA ASP A 153 16.20 17.17 28.53
C ASP A 153 14.86 17.84 28.20
N ALA A 154 13.91 17.03 27.72
CA ALA A 154 12.59 17.52 27.43
C ALA A 154 11.82 17.85 28.71
N ALA A 155 11.02 18.93 28.66
CA ALA A 155 10.16 19.38 29.75
C ALA A 155 8.83 19.88 29.21
N ASN A 156 7.88 20.20 30.09
CA ASN A 156 6.60 20.76 29.67
C ASN A 156 6.77 22.03 28.83
N GLY A 157 6.35 21.96 27.57
CA GLY A 157 6.48 23.05 26.60
C GLY A 157 7.87 23.19 26.00
N GLN A 158 8.79 22.27 26.26
CA GLN A 158 10.16 22.29 25.76
C GLN A 158 10.47 21.01 25.02
N ALA A 159 10.90 21.12 23.76
CA ALA A 159 11.43 20.02 22.97
C ALA A 159 12.75 19.50 23.56
N GLY A 160 13.06 18.23 23.34
CA GLY A 160 14.31 17.67 23.80
C GLY A 160 14.32 16.15 23.83
N VAL A 161 15.25 15.60 24.58
CA VAL A 161 15.44 14.17 24.76
C VAL A 161 14.69 13.68 26.01
N LEU A 162 14.04 12.53 25.88
CA LEU A 162 13.48 11.75 26.96
C LEU A 162 14.18 10.39 26.99
N THR A 163 14.68 10.00 28.16
CA THR A 163 15.29 8.69 28.36
C THR A 163 14.48 7.94 29.40
N ASP A 164 13.93 6.79 29.01
CA ASP A 164 13.39 5.82 29.95
C ASP A 164 14.37 4.65 30.12
N ALA A 165 14.00 3.64 30.92
CA ALA A 165 14.89 2.50 31.19
C ALA A 165 15.27 1.69 29.94
N THR A 166 14.59 1.85 28.82
CA THR A 166 14.69 0.97 27.65
C THR A 166 15.07 1.68 26.37
N ARG A 167 14.79 2.99 26.26
CA ARG A 167 15.04 3.76 25.04
C ARG A 167 15.25 5.24 25.29
N THR A 168 15.91 5.88 24.34
CA THR A 168 16.05 7.34 24.25
C THR A 168 15.26 7.81 23.03
N ILE A 169 14.40 8.79 23.22
CA ILE A 169 13.54 9.38 22.18
C ILE A 169 13.70 10.91 22.17
N HIS A 170 13.43 11.51 21.01
CA HIS A 170 13.42 12.97 20.86
C HIS A 170 12.01 13.44 20.57
N VAL A 171 11.53 14.40 21.35
CA VAL A 171 10.17 14.90 21.28
C VAL A 171 10.14 16.41 21.03
N ASN A 172 9.07 16.87 20.38
CA ASN A 172 8.77 18.29 20.29
C ASN A 172 8.22 18.86 21.61
N ALA A 173 7.96 20.16 21.66
CA ALA A 173 7.43 20.84 22.84
C ALA A 173 6.04 20.34 23.30
N LYS A 174 5.35 19.54 22.49
CA LYS A 174 4.07 18.88 22.81
C LYS A 174 4.23 17.43 23.26
N GLY A 175 5.46 16.91 23.29
CA GLY A 175 5.74 15.52 23.63
C GLY A 175 5.55 14.53 22.48
N HIS A 176 5.45 15.00 21.22
CA HIS A 176 5.31 14.12 20.07
C HIS A 176 6.70 13.66 19.58
N GLU A 177 6.88 12.35 19.42
CA GLU A 177 7.94 11.75 18.61
C GLU A 177 7.60 12.01 17.12
N ILE A 178 8.28 12.97 16.50
CA ILE A 178 7.93 13.41 15.14
C ILE A 178 8.17 12.31 14.11
N ASP A 179 9.26 11.55 14.23
CA ASP A 179 9.55 10.40 13.38
C ASP A 179 8.41 9.38 13.40
N GLN A 180 7.92 9.02 14.59
CA GLN A 180 6.80 8.09 14.76
C GLN A 180 5.48 8.66 14.24
N THR A 181 5.22 9.93 14.51
CA THR A 181 4.00 10.59 14.04
C THR A 181 4.01 10.70 12.52
N PHE A 182 5.17 11.01 11.92
CA PHE A 182 5.35 11.10 10.48
C PHE A 182 5.12 9.74 9.80
N ILE A 183 5.87 8.70 10.18
CA ILE A 183 5.79 7.41 9.48
C ILE A 183 4.41 6.75 9.61
N LYS A 184 3.78 6.81 10.78
CA LYS A 184 2.43 6.29 11.00
C LYS A 184 1.37 7.12 10.23
N GLY A 185 1.58 8.42 10.13
CA GLY A 185 0.77 9.29 9.29
C GLY A 185 0.89 8.94 7.80
N ILE A 186 2.10 8.66 7.31
CA ILE A 186 2.34 8.23 5.92
C ILE A 186 1.67 6.90 5.60
N ILE A 187 1.66 5.93 6.53
CA ILE A 187 0.91 4.68 6.36
C ILE A 187 -0.58 4.99 6.09
N GLY A 188 -1.19 5.89 6.84
CA GLY A 188 -2.57 6.29 6.60
C GLY A 188 -2.76 7.05 5.29
N ALA A 189 -1.95 8.06 5.07
CA ALA A 189 -2.15 9.05 4.00
C ALA A 189 -1.65 8.56 2.63
N MET A 190 -0.46 7.96 2.57
CA MET A 190 0.16 7.55 1.31
C MET A 190 -0.17 6.10 0.94
N THR A 191 -0.35 5.20 1.92
CA THR A 191 -0.66 3.81 1.61
C THR A 191 -2.16 3.55 1.68
N LEU A 192 -2.76 3.54 2.85
CA LEU A 192 -4.15 3.13 3.03
C LEU A 192 -5.14 3.98 2.23
N ASP A 193 -5.00 5.30 2.29
CA ASP A 193 -5.91 6.21 1.56
C ASP A 193 -5.78 6.05 0.04
N GLN A 194 -4.56 5.86 -0.49
CA GLN A 194 -4.35 5.59 -1.91
C GLN A 194 -4.92 4.23 -2.33
N ILE A 195 -4.79 3.19 -1.52
CA ILE A 195 -5.35 1.88 -1.81
C ILE A 195 -6.88 1.99 -1.90
N ILE A 196 -7.53 2.44 -0.80
CA ILE A 196 -8.98 2.35 -0.63
C ILE A 196 -9.73 3.42 -1.43
N ASN A 197 -9.23 4.65 -1.43
CA ASN A 197 -9.94 5.80 -2.01
C ASN A 197 -9.43 6.22 -3.40
N ASN A 198 -8.43 5.51 -3.94
CA ASN A 198 -7.94 5.71 -5.30
C ASN A 198 -7.89 4.40 -6.07
N TYR A 199 -6.84 3.57 -5.89
CA TYR A 199 -6.49 2.51 -6.84
C TYR A 199 -7.51 1.38 -6.97
N ILE A 200 -8.10 0.90 -5.85
CA ILE A 200 -9.07 -0.20 -5.88
C ILE A 200 -10.54 0.28 -5.87
N THR A 201 -10.78 1.54 -6.22
CA THR A 201 -12.15 2.05 -6.34
C THR A 201 -12.80 1.62 -7.67
N PRO A 202 -14.14 1.51 -7.74
CA PRO A 202 -14.84 1.33 -9.00
C PRO A 202 -14.50 2.41 -10.04
N TYR A 203 -14.28 3.65 -9.59
CA TYR A 203 -13.85 4.74 -10.46
C TYR A 203 -12.53 4.43 -11.18
N GLN A 204 -11.58 3.77 -10.52
CA GLN A 204 -10.30 3.40 -11.13
C GLN A 204 -10.34 2.05 -11.85
N LEU A 205 -11.11 1.10 -11.36
CA LEU A 205 -11.15 -0.25 -11.93
C LEU A 205 -12.11 -0.34 -13.13
N ASP A 206 -13.31 0.28 -13.03
CA ASP A 206 -14.39 0.10 -14.00
C ASP A 206 -14.59 1.28 -14.96
N SER A 207 -13.81 2.37 -14.82
CA SER A 207 -13.99 3.58 -15.62
C SER A 207 -13.76 3.35 -17.11
N GLY A 208 -14.68 3.85 -17.92
CA GLY A 208 -14.59 3.78 -19.38
C GLY A 208 -14.64 2.34 -19.89
N THR A 209 -13.62 1.93 -20.65
CA THR A 209 -13.54 0.59 -21.26
C THR A 209 -12.74 -0.41 -20.42
N ARG A 210 -12.26 -0.04 -19.24
CA ARG A 210 -11.28 -0.83 -18.47
C ARG A 210 -11.73 -2.27 -18.18
N THR A 211 -13.00 -2.47 -17.82
CA THR A 211 -13.55 -3.80 -17.57
C THR A 211 -13.56 -4.65 -18.84
N ALA A 212 -14.02 -4.08 -19.96
CA ALA A 212 -14.04 -4.74 -21.25
C ALA A 212 -12.61 -5.00 -21.76
N ASP A 213 -11.71 -4.03 -21.64
CA ASP A 213 -10.31 -4.14 -22.02
C ASP A 213 -9.61 -5.23 -21.21
N ASN A 214 -9.87 -5.32 -19.91
CA ASN A 214 -9.31 -6.37 -19.06
C ASN A 214 -9.82 -7.76 -19.47
N THR A 215 -11.11 -7.90 -19.71
CA THR A 215 -11.73 -9.15 -20.19
C THR A 215 -11.13 -9.58 -21.53
N ASN A 216 -10.95 -8.65 -22.45
CA ASN A 216 -10.44 -8.90 -23.80
C ASN A 216 -8.90 -8.88 -23.86
N LYS A 217 -8.20 -8.70 -22.73
CA LYS A 217 -6.72 -8.63 -22.64
C LYS A 217 -6.11 -7.52 -23.46
N VAL A 218 -6.83 -6.39 -23.62
CA VAL A 218 -6.32 -5.18 -24.30
C VAL A 218 -5.30 -4.50 -23.38
N LYS A 219 -4.06 -4.48 -23.82
CA LYS A 219 -2.94 -3.93 -23.04
C LYS A 219 -2.95 -2.40 -23.06
N ALA A 220 -2.47 -1.80 -21.98
CA ALA A 220 -2.13 -0.37 -21.97
C ALA A 220 -0.99 -0.09 -22.96
N ASP A 221 -0.97 1.11 -23.53
CA ASP A 221 -0.01 1.47 -24.58
C ASP A 221 1.45 1.27 -24.12
N GLY A 222 2.20 0.50 -24.90
CA GLY A 222 3.60 0.17 -24.62
C GLY A 222 3.83 -0.71 -23.38
N LYS A 223 2.78 -1.37 -22.83
CA LYS A 223 2.85 -2.19 -21.62
C LYS A 223 2.46 -3.65 -21.88
N ASP A 224 2.74 -4.51 -20.90
CA ASP A 224 2.33 -5.91 -20.96
C ASP A 224 1.09 -6.20 -20.09
N TYR A 225 0.59 -5.22 -19.34
CA TYR A 225 -0.61 -5.25 -18.50
C TYR A 225 -1.78 -4.48 -19.11
N THR A 226 -3.01 -4.75 -18.65
CA THR A 226 -4.18 -3.89 -18.89
C THR A 226 -4.20 -2.73 -17.89
N VAL A 227 -4.97 -1.68 -18.16
CA VAL A 227 -5.07 -0.55 -17.20
C VAL A 227 -5.65 -1.01 -15.87
N MET A 228 -6.63 -1.93 -15.86
CA MET A 228 -7.23 -2.46 -14.64
C MET A 228 -6.19 -3.26 -13.83
N GLU A 229 -5.45 -4.18 -14.45
CA GLU A 229 -4.36 -4.93 -13.80
C GLU A 229 -3.37 -3.98 -13.12
N HIS A 230 -2.96 -2.93 -13.84
CA HIS A 230 -2.03 -1.96 -13.27
C HIS A 230 -2.59 -1.19 -12.08
N LYS A 231 -3.89 -0.85 -12.08
CA LYS A 231 -4.50 -0.19 -10.91
C LYS A 231 -4.54 -1.11 -9.70
N TRP A 232 -4.77 -2.39 -9.92
CA TRP A 232 -4.68 -3.41 -8.88
C TRP A 232 -3.25 -3.55 -8.35
N ASP A 233 -2.26 -3.63 -9.23
CA ASP A 233 -0.83 -3.64 -8.88
C ASP A 233 -0.41 -2.42 -8.06
N GLU A 234 -0.91 -1.23 -8.41
CA GLU A 234 -0.62 0.00 -7.67
C GLU A 234 -1.14 -0.07 -6.22
N GLY A 235 -2.32 -0.67 -6.01
CA GLY A 235 -2.87 -0.94 -4.68
C GLY A 235 -2.02 -1.97 -3.91
N PHE A 236 -1.72 -3.10 -4.54
CA PHE A 236 -0.86 -4.14 -3.98
C PHE A 236 0.53 -3.60 -3.61
N GLY A 237 1.14 -2.81 -4.49
CA GLY A 237 2.48 -2.26 -4.29
C GLY A 237 2.59 -1.32 -3.08
N TYR A 238 1.52 -0.62 -2.68
CA TYR A 238 1.53 0.16 -1.44
C TYR A 238 1.43 -0.72 -0.18
N LEU A 239 0.89 -1.92 -0.29
CA LEU A 239 0.78 -2.83 0.85
C LEU A 239 2.02 -3.73 1.00
N TYR A 240 2.51 -4.26 -0.11
CA TYR A 240 3.55 -5.29 -0.14
C TYR A 240 4.78 -4.93 -0.98
N GLY A 241 4.90 -3.71 -1.47
CA GLY A 241 5.94 -3.32 -2.43
C GLY A 241 7.38 -3.33 -1.89
N GLN A 242 7.57 -3.53 -0.60
CA GLN A 242 8.89 -3.70 0.03
C GLN A 242 9.20 -5.17 0.35
N GLU A 243 8.25 -6.09 0.16
CA GLU A 243 8.52 -7.50 0.36
C GLU A 243 9.52 -8.01 -0.70
N ALA A 244 10.61 -8.59 -0.22
CA ALA A 244 11.64 -9.18 -1.09
C ALA A 244 11.16 -10.47 -1.76
N ASP A 245 10.20 -11.14 -1.14
CA ASP A 245 9.66 -12.42 -1.58
C ASP A 245 8.13 -12.40 -1.57
N VAL A 246 7.54 -11.94 -2.67
CA VAL A 246 6.08 -11.91 -2.85
C VAL A 246 5.45 -13.30 -3.00
N THR A 247 6.26 -14.36 -2.98
CA THR A 247 5.77 -15.74 -2.95
C THR A 247 5.34 -16.20 -1.56
N ARG A 248 5.51 -15.36 -0.54
CA ARG A 248 5.26 -15.69 0.88
C ARG A 248 4.17 -14.83 1.51
N LEU A 249 3.23 -14.35 0.72
CA LEU A 249 2.10 -13.54 1.18
C LEU A 249 1.03 -14.40 1.86
#